data_3b07348dce95a52c4875bcb81e6ed7fe
#
_entry.id   3b07348dce95a52c4875bcb81e6ed7fe
#
_cell.length_a   1.000
_cell.length_b   1.000
_cell.length_c   1.000
_cell.angle_alpha   90.00
_cell.angle_beta   90.00
_cell.angle_gamma   90.00
#
_symmetry.space_group_name_H-M   'P 1'
#
loop_
_entity.id
_entity.type
_entity.pdbx_description
1 polymer ?
#
loop_
_entity_poly.entity_id
_entity_poly.type
_entity_poly.pdbx_seq_one_letter_code
_entity_poly.pdbx_strand_id
1 'polypeptide(L)'
;MKKVLFASLFLSGACVLSAADLTWVGGEGDSSGFNFSDFGNWEPSGYSPSGFDNVTIGNFTATTSSSNNLYKINGFTEVNDLRIENLVLPDSVRFFIYTVSSGTPTINGNVFVGNIDVGGNGGEWRSPNIRGYGVDFVVKGSITIAPTSGTSQRNASILTFGGTNRSGFFKSLSIGENAAVDSSTGYKTAVYLDASYAGANLELAGVNLDGSTHNWAVIHGVVQMNNSADGQKFASLIIGRNEAEKYCDSHVAIGGLNGSGRITTKLLSDDSNAATSYLTFQNAEGVNTSFTGSVRRDMGNYRDNVAFVMDGAGTQSVSLSGNSGAGVVGVTVKNGTFYLGNSDSSGALVMEGGKFGAINGGTAFDSAVWKGGAFSFANHETFYGGTPDKITVTGTFSKEAEGQIAVDFEGLDATDLIGYTFDLISAGVVDGTFSSDANDDFAARNLLNAMADFAWNGNALQVTFSQVPEPAAFAALIGAVALALAARRGRR
;
A
#
# COMPACT_ATOMS: atom_id res chain seq x y z
N MET A 1 -37.63 -6.11 -72.05
CA MET A 1 -37.98 -5.84 -70.62
C MET A 1 -36.66 -5.80 -69.84
N LYS A 2 -36.17 -4.59 -69.56
CA LYS A 2 -34.96 -4.41 -68.72
C LYS A 2 -35.43 -4.27 -67.25
N LYS A 3 -35.03 -5.18 -66.38
CA LYS A 3 -35.23 -5.08 -64.91
C LYS A 3 -34.17 -4.16 -64.34
N VAL A 4 -34.59 -3.02 -63.84
CA VAL A 4 -33.76 -2.11 -63.04
C VAL A 4 -33.79 -2.61 -61.59
N LEU A 5 -32.65 -3.02 -61.08
CA LEU A 5 -32.46 -3.43 -59.73
C LEU A 5 -32.11 -2.16 -58.91
N PHE A 6 -33.03 -1.70 -58.03
CA PHE A 6 -32.73 -0.67 -57.03
C PHE A 6 -32.01 -1.33 -55.87
N ALA A 7 -30.71 -1.09 -55.75
CA ALA A 7 -29.94 -1.38 -54.55
C ALA A 7 -30.14 -0.19 -53.60
N SER A 8 -30.96 -0.37 -52.58
CA SER A 8 -31.07 0.57 -51.45
C SER A 8 -29.82 0.43 -50.59
N LEU A 9 -28.93 1.39 -50.70
CA LEU A 9 -27.78 1.54 -49.82
C LEU A 9 -28.28 2.01 -48.46
N PHE A 10 -28.45 1.11 -47.50
CA PHE A 10 -28.59 1.47 -46.07
C PHE A 10 -27.21 1.97 -45.63
N LEU A 11 -27.00 3.28 -45.63
CA LEU A 11 -25.97 3.91 -44.79
C LEU A 11 -26.44 3.78 -43.34
N SER A 12 -26.01 2.73 -42.64
CA SER A 12 -26.01 2.71 -41.20
C SER A 12 -24.98 3.76 -40.75
N GLY A 13 -25.43 4.98 -40.55
CA GLY A 13 -24.63 5.97 -39.85
C GLY A 13 -24.37 5.42 -38.48
N ALA A 14 -23.17 4.87 -38.24
CA ALA A 14 -22.64 4.73 -36.93
C ALA A 14 -22.58 6.15 -36.37
N CYS A 15 -23.56 6.55 -35.55
CA CYS A 15 -23.39 7.67 -34.62
C CYS A 15 -22.16 7.34 -33.81
N VAL A 16 -21.01 7.91 -34.17
CA VAL A 16 -19.89 8.00 -33.28
C VAL A 16 -20.40 8.86 -32.13
N LEU A 17 -20.78 8.24 -31.02
CA LEU A 17 -21.06 8.94 -29.79
C LEU A 17 -19.74 9.61 -29.41
N SER A 18 -19.62 10.89 -29.73
CA SER A 18 -18.49 11.71 -29.29
C SER A 18 -18.65 11.90 -27.80
N ALA A 19 -17.62 11.59 -27.03
CA ALA A 19 -17.55 11.95 -25.62
C ALA A 19 -17.80 13.45 -25.46
N ALA A 20 -18.71 13.83 -24.58
CA ALA A 20 -18.95 15.23 -24.26
C ALA A 20 -18.14 15.62 -23.01
N ASP A 21 -17.67 16.85 -22.98
CA ASP A 21 -17.13 17.47 -21.78
C ASP A 21 -18.25 18.21 -21.07
N LEU A 22 -18.71 17.68 -19.93
CA LEU A 22 -19.81 18.22 -19.18
C LEU A 22 -19.31 18.88 -17.90
N THR A 23 -19.77 20.10 -17.64
CA THR A 23 -19.46 20.83 -16.42
C THR A 23 -20.70 20.90 -15.53
N TRP A 24 -20.53 20.55 -14.26
CA TRP A 24 -21.57 20.69 -13.25
C TRP A 24 -21.80 22.17 -12.93
N VAL A 25 -22.98 22.68 -13.21
CA VAL A 25 -23.33 24.08 -12.93
C VAL A 25 -24.20 24.23 -11.67
N GLY A 26 -24.74 23.13 -11.17
CA GLY A 26 -25.65 23.15 -10.00
C GLY A 26 -26.93 23.90 -10.26
N GLY A 27 -28.02 23.23 -10.44
CA GLY A 27 -29.33 23.84 -10.50
C GLY A 27 -29.81 24.33 -9.12
N GLU A 28 -30.97 24.96 -9.05
CA GLU A 28 -31.65 25.16 -7.78
C GLU A 28 -32.07 23.79 -7.24
N GLY A 29 -31.30 23.24 -6.30
CA GLY A 29 -31.62 21.97 -5.65
C GLY A 29 -32.71 22.16 -4.60
N ASP A 30 -33.50 21.13 -4.41
CA ASP A 30 -34.42 21.05 -3.29
C ASP A 30 -33.70 20.51 -2.01
N SER A 31 -34.45 20.35 -0.93
CA SER A 31 -33.94 19.84 0.34
C SER A 31 -33.41 18.39 0.26
N SER A 32 -33.65 17.65 -0.84
CA SER A 32 -33.20 16.29 -1.08
C SER A 32 -31.83 16.22 -1.79
N GLY A 33 -31.38 17.33 -2.40
CA GLY A 33 -30.14 17.45 -3.17
C GLY A 33 -30.39 17.51 -4.68
N PHE A 34 -29.31 17.42 -5.44
CA PHE A 34 -29.31 17.48 -6.90
C PHE A 34 -29.28 16.07 -7.47
N ASN A 35 -29.93 15.83 -8.61
CA ASN A 35 -29.82 14.57 -9.31
C ASN A 35 -28.69 14.64 -10.37
N PHE A 36 -27.83 13.63 -10.40
CA PHE A 36 -26.75 13.51 -11.37
C PHE A 36 -27.26 13.44 -12.81
N SER A 37 -28.40 12.80 -13.01
CA SER A 37 -29.02 12.61 -14.32
C SER A 37 -29.91 13.80 -14.77
N ASP A 38 -30.04 14.85 -13.96
CA ASP A 38 -30.85 16.00 -14.32
C ASP A 38 -30.14 16.90 -15.33
N PHE A 39 -30.74 17.06 -16.51
CA PHE A 39 -30.16 17.82 -17.63
C PHE A 39 -29.88 19.29 -17.29
N GLY A 40 -30.63 19.87 -16.36
CA GLY A 40 -30.45 21.26 -15.93
C GLY A 40 -29.21 21.50 -15.08
N ASN A 41 -28.58 20.44 -14.58
CA ASN A 41 -27.42 20.54 -13.74
C ASN A 41 -26.07 20.53 -14.51
N TRP A 42 -26.14 20.42 -15.85
CA TRP A 42 -24.97 20.28 -16.69
C TRP A 42 -24.84 21.33 -17.78
N GLU A 43 -23.64 21.72 -18.11
CA GLU A 43 -23.31 22.56 -19.26
C GLU A 43 -22.38 21.80 -20.20
N PRO A 44 -22.72 21.73 -21.52
CA PRO A 44 -23.90 22.29 -22.15
C PRO A 44 -25.21 21.65 -21.67
N SER A 45 -26.27 22.43 -21.54
CA SER A 45 -27.57 21.99 -21.06
C SER A 45 -28.25 21.01 -22.02
N GLY A 46 -29.07 20.12 -21.48
CA GLY A 46 -29.77 19.11 -22.26
C GLY A 46 -29.06 17.78 -22.41
N TYR A 47 -27.93 17.59 -21.71
CA TYR A 47 -27.19 16.34 -21.62
C TYR A 47 -27.31 15.75 -20.21
N SER A 48 -27.28 14.42 -20.14
CA SER A 48 -27.09 13.67 -18.91
C SER A 48 -25.83 12.88 -19.05
N PRO A 49 -24.93 12.87 -18.05
CA PRO A 49 -23.68 12.12 -18.17
C PRO A 49 -23.89 10.64 -18.44
N SER A 50 -23.00 10.08 -19.23
CA SER A 50 -22.92 8.67 -19.59
C SER A 50 -21.50 8.14 -19.40
N GLY A 51 -21.30 6.85 -19.54
CA GLY A 51 -19.99 6.19 -19.42
C GLY A 51 -18.94 6.65 -20.47
N PHE A 52 -19.32 7.48 -21.44
CA PHE A 52 -18.43 8.04 -22.45
C PHE A 52 -18.06 9.50 -22.17
N ASP A 53 -18.73 10.16 -21.26
CA ASP A 53 -18.60 11.61 -21.06
C ASP A 53 -17.58 11.93 -19.96
N ASN A 54 -16.81 13.01 -20.18
CA ASN A 54 -15.92 13.57 -19.16
C ASN A 54 -16.73 14.58 -18.32
N VAL A 55 -16.62 14.45 -17.02
CA VAL A 55 -17.39 15.25 -16.08
C VAL A 55 -16.47 16.09 -15.21
N THR A 56 -16.73 17.41 -15.17
CA THR A 56 -16.07 18.35 -14.27
C THR A 56 -17.05 18.86 -13.23
N ILE A 57 -16.71 18.68 -11.95
CA ILE A 57 -17.43 19.25 -10.80
C ILE A 57 -16.51 20.27 -10.15
N GLY A 58 -16.82 21.55 -10.31
CA GLY A 58 -15.92 22.58 -9.78
C GLY A 58 -16.26 23.98 -10.25
N ASN A 59 -15.36 24.91 -9.97
CA ASN A 59 -15.50 26.34 -10.27
C ASN A 59 -16.73 27.00 -9.62
N PHE A 60 -17.16 26.49 -8.46
CA PHE A 60 -18.27 27.06 -7.71
C PHE A 60 -18.05 26.99 -6.19
N THR A 61 -18.79 27.82 -5.47
CA THR A 61 -18.91 27.74 -4.03
C THR A 61 -20.15 26.93 -3.69
N ALA A 62 -19.98 25.83 -2.99
CA ALA A 62 -21.10 25.00 -2.56
C ALA A 62 -21.92 25.75 -1.52
N THR A 63 -23.16 26.11 -1.88
CA THR A 63 -24.10 26.74 -0.96
C THR A 63 -25.07 25.71 -0.43
N THR A 64 -25.39 25.77 0.86
CA THR A 64 -26.34 24.84 1.45
C THR A 64 -27.75 25.29 1.24
N SER A 65 -28.61 24.42 0.75
CA SER A 65 -30.04 24.61 0.71
C SER A 65 -30.78 24.01 1.91
N SER A 66 -30.07 23.30 2.80
CA SER A 66 -30.69 22.51 3.86
C SER A 66 -30.15 22.83 5.25
N SER A 67 -31.00 22.63 6.28
CA SER A 67 -30.65 22.74 7.69
C SER A 67 -29.51 21.84 8.16
N ASN A 68 -29.05 20.90 7.31
CA ASN A 68 -28.01 19.92 7.62
C ASN A 68 -26.64 20.25 7.01
N ASN A 69 -26.50 21.41 6.37
CA ASN A 69 -25.23 21.84 5.76
C ASN A 69 -24.64 20.81 4.75
N LEU A 70 -25.50 20.21 3.93
CA LEU A 70 -25.09 19.20 2.97
C LEU A 70 -25.30 19.68 1.54
N TYR A 71 -24.24 19.57 0.73
CA TYR A 71 -24.36 19.65 -0.72
C TYR A 71 -24.31 18.22 -1.27
N LYS A 72 -25.39 17.77 -1.89
CA LYS A 72 -25.54 16.39 -2.33
C LYS A 72 -25.78 16.31 -3.82
N ILE A 73 -25.06 15.45 -4.49
CA ILE A 73 -25.33 14.98 -5.85
C ILE A 73 -25.74 13.52 -5.72
N ASN A 74 -26.98 13.20 -6.14
CA ASN A 74 -27.54 11.85 -6.02
C ASN A 74 -27.57 11.15 -7.36
N GLY A 75 -27.51 9.82 -7.35
CA GLY A 75 -27.76 9.00 -8.53
C GLY A 75 -26.56 8.90 -9.49
N PHE A 76 -25.33 9.03 -8.98
CA PHE A 76 -24.15 8.81 -9.79
C PHE A 76 -24.13 7.36 -10.31
N THR A 77 -23.99 7.19 -11.62
CA THR A 77 -23.99 5.89 -12.29
C THR A 77 -22.65 5.59 -12.96
N GLU A 78 -22.37 6.28 -14.05
CA GLU A 78 -21.21 6.01 -14.90
C GLU A 78 -20.75 7.29 -15.59
N VAL A 79 -19.43 7.46 -15.70
CA VAL A 79 -18.77 8.52 -16.50
C VAL A 79 -17.47 7.97 -17.10
N ASN A 80 -16.90 8.67 -18.10
CA ASN A 80 -15.54 8.38 -18.55
C ASN A 80 -14.55 8.94 -17.54
N ASP A 81 -14.29 10.24 -17.54
CA ASP A 81 -13.39 10.87 -16.56
C ASP A 81 -14.20 11.70 -15.55
N LEU A 82 -13.72 11.73 -14.31
CA LEU A 82 -14.25 12.61 -13.26
C LEU A 82 -13.18 13.59 -12.81
N ARG A 83 -13.47 14.88 -12.94
CA ARG A 83 -12.60 15.97 -12.48
C ARG A 83 -13.32 16.75 -11.36
N ILE A 84 -12.66 16.93 -10.22
CA ILE A 84 -13.14 17.73 -9.10
C ILE A 84 -12.08 18.79 -8.81
N GLU A 85 -12.41 20.06 -9.08
CA GLU A 85 -11.41 21.13 -8.90
C GLU A 85 -12.02 22.49 -8.64
N ASN A 86 -11.22 23.39 -8.03
CA ASN A 86 -11.64 24.76 -7.72
C ASN A 86 -12.98 24.83 -6.97
N LEU A 87 -13.19 23.87 -6.07
CA LEU A 87 -14.38 23.75 -5.27
C LEU A 87 -14.16 24.49 -3.95
N VAL A 88 -15.04 25.44 -3.62
CA VAL A 88 -15.02 26.13 -2.33
C VAL A 88 -16.11 25.54 -1.44
N LEU A 89 -15.70 25.01 -0.30
CA LEU A 89 -16.57 24.43 0.72
C LEU A 89 -16.57 25.34 1.95
N PRO A 90 -17.59 26.18 2.17
CA PRO A 90 -17.69 27.01 3.36
C PRO A 90 -17.72 26.19 4.66
N ASP A 91 -17.41 26.83 5.78
CA ASP A 91 -17.17 26.23 7.10
C ASP A 91 -18.16 25.17 7.60
N SER A 92 -19.36 25.17 7.10
CA SER A 92 -20.39 24.23 7.52
C SER A 92 -20.79 23.21 6.46
N VAL A 93 -20.24 23.30 5.23
CA VAL A 93 -20.74 22.52 4.11
C VAL A 93 -19.98 21.20 3.96
N ARG A 94 -20.73 20.10 3.82
CA ARG A 94 -20.22 18.78 3.45
C ARG A 94 -20.62 18.48 2.02
N PHE A 95 -19.70 17.96 1.22
CA PHE A 95 -19.96 17.65 -0.18
C PHE A 95 -19.99 16.15 -0.41
N PHE A 96 -21.12 15.64 -0.89
CA PHE A 96 -21.33 14.22 -1.13
C PHE A 96 -21.80 13.93 -2.55
N ILE A 97 -21.20 12.91 -3.16
CA ILE A 97 -21.70 12.29 -4.39
C ILE A 97 -22.22 10.91 -4.01
N TYR A 98 -23.53 10.71 -4.11
CA TYR A 98 -24.16 9.41 -3.84
C TYR A 98 -24.34 8.63 -5.13
N THR A 99 -23.90 7.38 -5.13
CA THR A 99 -24.15 6.46 -6.23
C THR A 99 -25.61 6.00 -6.24
N VAL A 100 -25.98 5.31 -7.31
CA VAL A 100 -27.22 4.53 -7.33
C VAL A 100 -27.16 3.39 -6.32
N SER A 101 -28.32 2.86 -5.90
CA SER A 101 -28.44 1.77 -4.93
C SER A 101 -28.35 0.38 -5.54
N SER A 102 -28.12 0.26 -6.85
CA SER A 102 -28.02 -1.01 -7.57
C SER A 102 -27.07 -0.87 -8.74
N GLY A 103 -26.52 -2.00 -9.20
CA GLY A 103 -25.52 -2.01 -10.26
C GLY A 103 -24.10 -1.78 -9.72
N THR A 104 -23.18 -1.47 -10.62
CA THR A 104 -21.78 -1.14 -10.31
C THR A 104 -21.46 0.23 -10.85
N PRO A 105 -21.65 1.31 -10.07
CA PRO A 105 -21.23 2.63 -10.49
C PRO A 105 -19.76 2.65 -10.88
N THR A 106 -19.46 3.25 -12.03
CA THR A 106 -18.16 3.11 -12.68
C THR A 106 -17.61 4.44 -13.18
N ILE A 107 -16.34 4.70 -12.98
CA ILE A 107 -15.55 5.70 -13.71
C ILE A 107 -14.66 4.93 -14.67
N ASN A 108 -14.95 5.01 -15.97
CA ASN A 108 -14.26 4.23 -17.01
C ASN A 108 -12.84 4.71 -17.26
N GLY A 109 -12.59 5.99 -17.09
CA GLY A 109 -11.29 6.65 -17.22
C GLY A 109 -10.69 7.03 -15.87
N ASN A 110 -10.19 8.26 -15.78
CA ASN A 110 -9.42 8.74 -14.65
C ASN A 110 -10.24 9.63 -13.71
N VAL A 111 -9.76 9.74 -12.47
CA VAL A 111 -10.23 10.72 -11.50
C VAL A 111 -9.11 11.74 -11.26
N PHE A 112 -9.44 13.01 -11.38
CA PHE A 112 -8.55 14.10 -11.01
C PHE A 112 -9.19 14.94 -9.90
N VAL A 113 -8.41 15.22 -8.83
CA VAL A 113 -8.81 16.13 -7.77
C VAL A 113 -7.78 17.24 -7.67
N GLY A 114 -8.20 18.45 -8.00
CA GLY A 114 -7.38 19.67 -7.93
C GLY A 114 -7.56 20.41 -6.62
N ASN A 115 -7.64 21.74 -6.71
CA ASN A 115 -7.80 22.61 -5.54
C ASN A 115 -9.19 22.47 -4.92
N ILE A 116 -9.21 22.22 -3.60
CA ILE A 116 -10.41 22.25 -2.80
C ILE A 116 -10.17 23.20 -1.64
N ASP A 117 -10.89 24.31 -1.59
CA ASP A 117 -10.84 25.26 -0.50
C ASP A 117 -11.89 24.88 0.55
N VAL A 118 -11.43 24.39 1.68
CA VAL A 118 -12.24 24.12 2.87
C VAL A 118 -12.09 25.29 3.81
N GLY A 119 -12.97 26.28 3.71
CA GLY A 119 -12.90 27.51 4.50
C GLY A 119 -12.77 27.26 6.01
N GLY A 120 -12.09 28.19 6.70
CA GLY A 120 -12.03 28.29 8.15
C GLY A 120 -11.26 27.20 8.91
N ASN A 121 -11.76 26.80 10.07
CA ASN A 121 -11.16 25.79 10.94
C ASN A 121 -11.39 24.35 10.46
N GLY A 122 -11.25 24.11 9.14
CA GLY A 122 -11.55 22.92 8.39
C GLY A 122 -11.35 21.62 9.15
N GLY A 123 -12.46 21.05 9.60
CA GLY A 123 -12.48 19.67 10.04
C GLY A 123 -12.44 18.75 8.81
N GLU A 124 -11.85 17.61 8.92
CA GLU A 124 -11.65 16.55 7.91
C GLU A 124 -12.94 16.05 7.25
N TRP A 125 -14.09 16.51 7.71
CA TRP A 125 -15.44 16.11 7.30
C TRP A 125 -15.94 16.79 6.03
N ARG A 126 -15.16 17.68 5.41
CA ARG A 126 -15.60 18.59 4.36
C ARG A 126 -15.12 18.24 2.97
N SER A 127 -14.38 17.17 2.84
CA SER A 127 -13.85 16.69 1.55
C SER A 127 -14.95 16.17 0.63
N PRO A 128 -14.77 16.23 -0.69
CA PRO A 128 -15.55 15.44 -1.62
C PRO A 128 -15.56 13.98 -1.19
N ASN A 129 -16.77 13.47 -1.02
CA ASN A 129 -16.96 12.11 -0.54
C ASN A 129 -17.93 11.38 -1.48
N ILE A 130 -17.43 10.35 -2.14
CA ILE A 130 -18.21 9.44 -2.98
C ILE A 130 -18.74 8.33 -2.09
N ARG A 131 -20.07 8.21 -2.00
CA ARG A 131 -20.77 7.29 -1.10
C ARG A 131 -21.59 6.27 -1.85
N GLY A 132 -21.51 5.00 -1.41
CA GLY A 132 -22.31 3.90 -1.92
C GLY A 132 -23.51 3.55 -1.05
N TYR A 133 -24.29 2.59 -1.54
CA TYR A 133 -25.40 1.96 -0.82
C TYR A 133 -25.19 0.45 -0.76
N GLY A 134 -23.97 -0.01 -0.43
CA GLY A 134 -23.65 -1.44 -0.42
C GLY A 134 -23.46 -2.02 -1.83
N VAL A 135 -23.07 -1.21 -2.79
CA VAL A 135 -22.75 -1.61 -4.16
C VAL A 135 -21.22 -1.69 -4.34
N ASP A 136 -20.80 -2.42 -5.36
CA ASP A 136 -19.41 -2.40 -5.82
C ASP A 136 -19.17 -1.08 -6.58
N PHE A 137 -17.98 -0.49 -6.41
CA PHE A 137 -17.58 0.74 -7.12
C PHE A 137 -16.26 0.53 -7.85
N VAL A 138 -16.17 1.02 -9.08
CA VAL A 138 -14.99 0.83 -9.93
C VAL A 138 -14.48 2.15 -10.49
N VAL A 139 -13.19 2.41 -10.35
CA VAL A 139 -12.42 3.41 -11.09
C VAL A 139 -11.44 2.64 -11.96
N LYS A 140 -11.69 2.53 -13.27
CA LYS A 140 -10.84 1.71 -14.16
C LYS A 140 -9.47 2.36 -14.42
N GLY A 141 -9.43 3.69 -14.56
CA GLY A 141 -8.20 4.44 -14.73
C GLY A 141 -7.51 4.80 -13.41
N SER A 142 -6.66 5.80 -13.45
CA SER A 142 -5.91 6.28 -12.30
C SER A 142 -6.65 7.36 -11.51
N ILE A 143 -6.28 7.51 -10.24
CA ILE A 143 -6.68 8.65 -9.40
C ILE A 143 -5.47 9.55 -9.21
N THR A 144 -5.63 10.85 -9.53
CA THR A 144 -4.63 11.88 -9.26
C THR A 144 -5.21 12.92 -8.32
N ILE A 145 -4.55 13.15 -7.19
CA ILE A 145 -4.85 14.25 -6.27
C ILE A 145 -3.65 15.17 -6.23
N ALA A 146 -3.75 16.31 -6.91
CA ALA A 146 -2.65 17.23 -7.13
C ALA A 146 -3.14 18.68 -7.07
N PRO A 147 -3.28 19.28 -5.86
CA PRO A 147 -3.59 20.69 -5.72
C PRO A 147 -2.44 21.55 -6.28
N THR A 148 -2.79 22.59 -7.04
CA THR A 148 -1.82 23.51 -7.68
C THR A 148 -1.66 24.83 -6.91
N SER A 149 -2.49 25.05 -5.90
CA SER A 149 -2.44 26.24 -5.03
C SER A 149 -2.88 25.87 -3.61
N GLY A 150 -2.47 26.66 -2.64
CA GLY A 150 -2.82 26.48 -1.24
C GLY A 150 -1.67 26.84 -0.33
N THR A 151 -1.97 27.45 0.80
CA THR A 151 -0.94 27.95 1.72
C THR A 151 -0.87 27.21 3.04
N SER A 152 -1.74 26.23 3.26
CA SER A 152 -1.76 25.53 4.55
C SER A 152 -2.02 24.03 4.42
N GLN A 153 -1.55 23.25 5.40
CA GLN A 153 -1.92 21.84 5.55
C GLN A 153 -3.43 21.62 5.72
N ARG A 154 -4.14 22.67 6.14
CA ARG A 154 -5.59 22.62 6.38
C ARG A 154 -6.41 22.70 5.10
N ASN A 155 -5.84 23.18 4.00
CA ASN A 155 -6.49 23.23 2.69
C ASN A 155 -6.06 22.00 1.87
N ALA A 156 -6.11 20.83 2.48
CA ALA A 156 -5.79 19.59 1.82
C ALA A 156 -6.88 19.21 0.82
N SER A 157 -6.48 18.89 -0.39
CA SER A 157 -7.36 18.21 -1.34
C SER A 157 -7.53 16.76 -0.91
N ILE A 158 -8.75 16.41 -0.51
CA ILE A 158 -9.07 15.08 -0.01
C ILE A 158 -10.16 14.49 -0.90
N LEU A 159 -9.94 13.27 -1.35
CA LEU A 159 -11.00 12.44 -1.94
C LEU A 159 -11.30 11.28 -1.00
N THR A 160 -12.56 11.15 -0.60
CA THR A 160 -12.99 10.08 0.28
C THR A 160 -13.90 9.11 -0.49
N PHE A 161 -13.63 7.84 -0.42
CA PHE A 161 -14.53 6.77 -0.83
C PHE A 161 -15.15 6.10 0.38
N GLY A 162 -16.49 6.06 0.41
CA GLY A 162 -17.25 5.44 1.47
C GLY A 162 -17.74 6.42 2.53
N GLY A 163 -18.35 5.92 3.57
CA GLY A 163 -18.99 6.70 4.62
C GLY A 163 -18.77 6.09 6.01
N THR A 164 -19.11 6.87 7.01
CA THR A 164 -18.88 6.57 8.43
C THR A 164 -19.97 5.71 9.08
N ASN A 165 -21.03 5.42 8.35
CA ASN A 165 -22.16 4.62 8.83
C ASN A 165 -22.61 3.65 7.72
N ARG A 166 -23.39 2.63 8.10
CA ARG A 166 -23.85 1.54 7.21
C ARG A 166 -24.53 2.02 5.92
N SER A 167 -24.97 3.25 5.87
CA SER A 167 -25.64 3.82 4.69
C SER A 167 -24.71 4.51 3.68
N GLY A 168 -23.40 4.49 3.87
CA GLY A 168 -22.45 5.17 3.00
C GLY A 168 -21.33 4.29 2.45
N PHE A 169 -21.34 2.99 2.76
CA PHE A 169 -20.25 2.08 2.37
C PHE A 169 -20.43 1.49 0.97
N PHE A 170 -19.30 1.23 0.33
CA PHE A 170 -19.22 0.31 -0.81
C PHE A 170 -19.07 -1.11 -0.31
N LYS A 171 -19.59 -2.07 -1.06
CA LYS A 171 -19.33 -3.50 -0.85
C LYS A 171 -17.88 -3.82 -1.21
N SER A 172 -17.43 -3.29 -2.34
CA SER A 172 -16.04 -3.34 -2.78
C SER A 172 -15.66 -2.09 -3.55
N LEU A 173 -14.35 -1.79 -3.59
CA LEU A 173 -13.76 -0.70 -4.35
C LEU A 173 -12.59 -1.23 -5.17
N SER A 174 -12.61 -1.01 -6.48
CA SER A 174 -11.53 -1.36 -7.41
C SER A 174 -11.02 -0.10 -8.09
N ILE A 175 -9.70 0.11 -8.08
CA ILE A 175 -9.06 1.30 -8.66
C ILE A 175 -7.89 0.86 -9.55
N GLY A 176 -7.80 1.43 -10.76
CA GLY A 176 -6.60 1.35 -11.57
C GLY A 176 -6.45 0.07 -12.40
N GLU A 177 -7.51 -0.69 -12.62
CA GLU A 177 -7.44 -1.91 -13.44
C GLU A 177 -6.85 -1.62 -14.84
N ASN A 178 -7.25 -0.49 -15.45
CA ASN A 178 -6.78 -0.02 -16.74
C ASN A 178 -5.78 1.16 -16.65
N ALA A 179 -5.21 1.42 -15.48
CA ALA A 179 -4.18 2.44 -15.36
C ALA A 179 -3.00 2.14 -16.31
N ALA A 180 -2.46 3.20 -16.93
CA ALA A 180 -1.37 3.05 -17.87
C ALA A 180 -0.08 2.62 -17.18
N VAL A 181 0.71 1.79 -17.87
CA VAL A 181 2.08 1.48 -17.45
C VAL A 181 2.97 2.67 -17.79
N ASP A 182 3.65 3.20 -16.81
CA ASP A 182 4.68 4.21 -17.03
C ASP A 182 5.93 3.54 -17.63
N SER A 183 6.31 3.97 -18.82
CA SER A 183 7.46 3.40 -19.52
C SER A 183 8.80 3.65 -18.83
N SER A 184 8.89 4.66 -17.97
CA SER A 184 10.12 4.98 -17.21
C SER A 184 10.31 4.11 -15.99
N THR A 185 9.23 3.70 -15.35
CA THR A 185 9.25 2.89 -14.12
C THR A 185 8.93 1.43 -14.37
N GLY A 186 8.26 1.12 -15.47
CA GLY A 186 7.83 -0.24 -15.83
C GLY A 186 6.62 -0.76 -15.06
N TYR A 187 5.98 0.07 -14.23
CA TYR A 187 4.78 -0.32 -13.48
C TYR A 187 3.61 0.66 -13.70
N LYS A 188 2.40 0.22 -13.31
CA LYS A 188 1.19 1.05 -13.34
C LYS A 188 1.16 1.96 -12.11
N THR A 189 1.02 3.27 -12.31
CA THR A 189 0.66 4.20 -11.22
C THR A 189 -0.85 4.36 -11.20
N ALA A 190 -1.52 3.64 -10.32
CA ALA A 190 -2.97 3.68 -10.20
C ALA A 190 -3.46 4.84 -9.31
N VAL A 191 -2.63 5.30 -8.38
CA VAL A 191 -2.91 6.46 -7.52
C VAL A 191 -1.67 7.35 -7.45
N TYR A 192 -1.86 8.64 -7.68
CA TYR A 192 -0.83 9.67 -7.56
C TYR A 192 -1.29 10.78 -6.60
N LEU A 193 -0.57 10.93 -5.50
CA LEU A 193 -0.83 11.94 -4.47
C LEU A 193 0.34 12.92 -4.44
N ASP A 194 0.11 14.16 -4.86
CA ASP A 194 1.14 15.20 -4.92
C ASP A 194 0.80 16.36 -3.97
N ALA A 195 1.52 16.42 -2.86
CA ALA A 195 1.37 17.46 -1.86
C ALA A 195 2.35 18.64 -2.05
N SER A 196 2.86 18.87 -3.23
CA SER A 196 3.83 19.95 -3.51
C SER A 196 3.32 21.33 -3.09
N TYR A 197 2.02 21.60 -3.21
CA TYR A 197 1.41 22.90 -2.90
C TYR A 197 0.49 22.87 -1.68
N ALA A 198 -0.27 21.81 -1.49
CA ALA A 198 -1.17 21.61 -0.35
C ALA A 198 -1.23 20.12 -0.02
N GLY A 199 -1.83 19.71 1.10
CA GLY A 199 -2.01 18.30 1.41
C GLY A 199 -2.79 17.56 0.30
N ALA A 200 -2.38 16.36 -0.06
CA ALA A 200 -3.04 15.51 -1.05
C ALA A 200 -3.39 14.16 -0.40
N ASN A 201 -4.68 13.92 -0.13
CA ASN A 201 -5.11 12.80 0.67
C ASN A 201 -6.15 11.94 -0.06
N LEU A 202 -5.91 10.64 -0.09
CA LEU A 202 -6.90 9.63 -0.48
C LEU A 202 -7.38 8.90 0.76
N GLU A 203 -8.68 8.96 1.04
CA GLU A 203 -9.31 8.27 2.16
C GLU A 203 -10.18 7.11 1.66
N LEU A 204 -9.83 5.91 2.10
CA LEU A 204 -10.56 4.68 1.86
C LEU A 204 -11.31 4.33 3.16
N ALA A 205 -12.55 4.82 3.26
CA ALA A 205 -13.31 4.83 4.52
C ALA A 205 -14.10 3.54 4.79
N GLY A 206 -13.88 2.49 4.00
CA GLY A 206 -14.58 1.23 4.18
C GLY A 206 -13.89 0.30 5.18
N VAL A 207 -14.66 -0.70 5.61
CA VAL A 207 -14.22 -1.79 6.49
C VAL A 207 -14.89 -3.09 6.04
N ASN A 208 -14.37 -4.23 6.47
CA ASN A 208 -15.00 -5.53 6.18
C ASN A 208 -16.20 -5.75 7.10
N LEU A 209 -17.36 -5.26 6.69
CA LEU A 209 -18.58 -5.28 7.50
C LEU A 209 -19.16 -6.67 7.79
N ASP A 210 -18.78 -7.65 6.98
CA ASP A 210 -19.20 -9.05 7.10
C ASP A 210 -18.26 -9.90 7.97
N GLY A 211 -17.21 -9.27 8.53
CA GLY A 211 -16.19 -9.95 9.33
C GLY A 211 -15.24 -10.83 8.51
N SER A 212 -15.28 -10.72 7.18
CA SER A 212 -14.37 -11.45 6.29
C SER A 212 -12.97 -10.83 6.29
N THR A 213 -11.99 -11.61 5.83
CA THR A 213 -10.60 -11.16 5.67
C THR A 213 -10.27 -10.74 4.24
N HIS A 214 -11.27 -10.56 3.37
CA HIS A 214 -11.04 -10.14 2.00
C HIS A 214 -10.71 -8.65 1.90
N ASN A 215 -9.96 -8.27 0.88
CA ASN A 215 -9.66 -6.87 0.62
C ASN A 215 -10.92 -6.16 0.11
N TRP A 216 -11.50 -5.24 0.91
CA TRP A 216 -12.66 -4.45 0.49
C TRP A 216 -12.29 -3.40 -0.56
N ALA A 217 -11.01 -2.93 -0.55
CA ALA A 217 -10.47 -2.03 -1.57
C ALA A 217 -9.21 -2.63 -2.20
N VAL A 218 -9.15 -2.58 -3.53
CA VAL A 218 -8.01 -3.05 -4.32
C VAL A 218 -7.55 -1.95 -5.27
N ILE A 219 -6.30 -1.56 -5.16
CA ILE A 219 -5.62 -0.64 -6.08
C ILE A 219 -4.68 -1.47 -6.95
N HIS A 220 -5.03 -1.65 -8.22
CA HIS A 220 -4.35 -2.54 -9.19
C HIS A 220 -3.04 -1.95 -9.74
N GLY A 221 -2.34 -1.16 -8.97
CA GLY A 221 -1.08 -0.54 -9.33
C GLY A 221 -0.43 0.14 -8.14
N VAL A 222 0.65 0.85 -8.41
CA VAL A 222 1.42 1.56 -7.39
C VAL A 222 0.66 2.80 -6.92
N VAL A 223 0.69 3.04 -5.63
CA VAL A 223 0.35 4.32 -5.02
C VAL A 223 1.64 5.14 -4.93
N GLN A 224 1.73 6.18 -5.75
CA GLN A 224 2.84 7.14 -5.72
C GLN A 224 2.47 8.31 -4.82
N MET A 225 3.33 8.64 -3.88
CA MET A 225 3.12 9.71 -2.92
C MET A 225 4.30 10.68 -2.91
N ASN A 226 4.01 11.98 -2.95
CA ASN A 226 5.03 13.02 -2.89
C ASN A 226 4.65 14.07 -1.84
N ASN A 227 5.48 14.23 -0.81
CA ASN A 227 5.39 15.34 0.12
C ASN A 227 5.91 16.63 -0.52
N SER A 228 5.57 17.79 0.07
CA SER A 228 6.22 19.04 -0.30
C SER A 228 7.73 19.01 0.02
N ALA A 229 8.52 19.75 -0.75
CA ALA A 229 9.96 19.81 -0.58
C ALA A 229 10.39 20.35 0.80
N ASP A 230 9.57 21.19 1.42
CA ASP A 230 9.79 21.73 2.77
C ASP A 230 9.35 20.76 3.88
N GLY A 231 8.75 19.61 3.53
CA GLY A 231 8.26 18.60 4.48
C GLY A 231 7.08 19.06 5.35
N GLN A 232 6.42 20.16 4.98
CA GLN A 232 5.30 20.71 5.76
C GLN A 232 3.93 20.24 5.28
N LYS A 233 3.84 19.77 4.04
CA LYS A 233 2.61 19.29 3.42
C LYS A 233 2.80 17.82 3.06
N PHE A 234 1.79 17.02 3.32
CA PHE A 234 1.91 15.57 3.23
C PHE A 234 0.92 15.00 2.22
N ALA A 235 1.42 14.08 1.44
CA ALA A 235 0.58 13.10 0.76
C ALA A 235 0.17 12.04 1.79
N SER A 236 -1.13 11.70 1.86
CA SER A 236 -1.61 10.75 2.85
C SER A 236 -2.51 9.69 2.22
N LEU A 237 -2.22 8.43 2.50
CA LEU A 237 -3.11 7.31 2.26
C LEU A 237 -3.78 6.93 3.57
N ILE A 238 -5.10 7.14 3.65
CA ILE A 238 -5.90 6.87 4.84
C ILE A 238 -6.66 5.58 4.60
N ILE A 239 -6.31 4.52 5.33
CA ILE A 239 -6.89 3.19 5.16
C ILE A 239 -7.75 2.81 6.37
N GLY A 240 -9.03 2.67 6.11
CA GLY A 240 -10.01 2.34 7.16
C GLY A 240 -10.45 3.54 7.97
N ARG A 241 -11.73 3.60 8.19
CA ARG A 241 -12.39 4.59 9.06
C ARG A 241 -13.56 3.93 9.75
N ASN A 242 -13.64 4.11 11.05
CA ASN A 242 -14.77 3.66 11.84
C ASN A 242 -15.20 4.80 12.78
N GLU A 243 -16.42 5.25 12.70
CA GLU A 243 -16.90 6.35 13.54
C GLU A 243 -18.00 5.98 14.53
N ALA A 244 -18.76 4.96 14.27
CA ALA A 244 -19.98 4.80 15.05
C ALA A 244 -20.25 3.41 15.59
N GLU A 245 -19.84 2.38 14.92
CA GLU A 245 -20.22 1.03 15.29
C GLU A 245 -19.14 0.01 14.97
N LYS A 246 -18.38 -0.33 15.99
CA LYS A 246 -17.63 -1.58 16.10
C LYS A 246 -16.44 -1.76 15.17
N TYR A 247 -15.38 -1.83 15.79
CA TYR A 247 -14.07 -2.44 15.68
C TYR A 247 -13.97 -3.54 14.60
N CYS A 248 -14.13 -3.17 13.32
CA CYS A 248 -13.93 -4.06 12.21
C CYS A 248 -12.60 -3.77 11.55
N ASP A 249 -11.84 -4.81 11.32
CA ASP A 249 -10.59 -4.71 10.56
C ASP A 249 -10.85 -4.19 9.15
N SER A 250 -9.95 -3.37 8.65
CA SER A 250 -9.94 -2.91 7.27
C SER A 250 -8.85 -3.63 6.49
N HIS A 251 -9.16 -4.13 5.31
CA HIS A 251 -8.20 -4.79 4.43
C HIS A 251 -8.14 -4.07 3.09
N VAL A 252 -7.00 -3.48 2.78
CA VAL A 252 -6.72 -2.75 1.54
C VAL A 252 -5.53 -3.37 0.84
N ALA A 253 -5.67 -3.71 -0.44
CA ALA A 253 -4.56 -4.21 -1.26
C ALA A 253 -4.11 -3.16 -2.27
N ILE A 254 -2.79 -3.03 -2.45
CA ILE A 254 -2.19 -2.12 -3.42
C ILE A 254 -1.07 -2.82 -4.19
N GLY A 255 -0.83 -2.43 -5.43
CA GLY A 255 0.24 -2.98 -6.27
C GLY A 255 1.64 -2.53 -5.88
N GLY A 256 1.77 -1.73 -4.84
CA GLY A 256 3.01 -1.22 -4.26
C GLY A 256 2.85 0.22 -3.77
N LEU A 257 3.78 0.65 -2.92
CA LEU A 257 3.82 2.01 -2.37
C LEU A 257 5.17 2.64 -2.65
N ASN A 258 5.17 3.82 -3.28
CA ASN A 258 6.40 4.49 -3.67
C ASN A 258 6.41 5.96 -3.25
N GLY A 259 7.61 6.51 -3.00
CA GLY A 259 7.83 7.90 -2.70
C GLY A 259 7.80 8.25 -1.22
N SER A 260 7.22 9.40 -0.85
CA SER A 260 7.21 9.89 0.53
C SER A 260 5.84 10.39 0.95
N GLY A 261 5.41 10.04 2.18
CA GLY A 261 4.08 10.40 2.63
C GLY A 261 3.73 9.92 4.02
N ARG A 262 2.43 9.82 4.25
CA ARG A 262 1.87 9.25 5.47
C ARG A 262 0.91 8.12 5.16
N ILE A 263 1.00 7.05 5.92
CA ILE A 263 -0.04 6.04 6.03
C ILE A 263 -0.73 6.30 7.36
N THR A 264 -2.04 6.41 7.37
CA THR A 264 -2.81 6.67 8.58
C THR A 264 -4.13 5.93 8.57
N THR A 265 -4.72 5.79 9.75
CA THR A 265 -6.05 5.21 9.91
C THR A 265 -6.93 6.20 10.68
N LYS A 266 -8.22 6.03 10.52
CA LYS A 266 -9.23 6.74 11.31
C LYS A 266 -10.10 5.74 12.09
N LEU A 267 -9.47 4.73 12.64
CA LEU A 267 -10.15 3.76 13.49
C LEU A 267 -10.31 4.33 14.90
N LEU A 268 -11.54 4.35 15.40
CA LEU A 268 -11.79 4.75 16.78
C LEU A 268 -11.11 3.77 17.74
N SER A 269 -10.37 4.32 18.71
CA SER A 269 -9.84 3.54 19.80
C SER A 269 -10.85 3.48 20.94
N ASP A 270 -11.41 2.32 21.18
CA ASP A 270 -11.85 1.94 22.51
C ASP A 270 -10.77 1.01 23.07
N ASP A 271 -10.43 1.19 24.34
CA ASP A 271 -9.30 0.48 24.94
C ASP A 271 -9.45 -1.05 24.99
N SER A 272 -10.64 -1.57 24.70
CA SER A 272 -10.97 -2.99 24.76
C SER A 272 -10.95 -3.75 23.43
N ASN A 273 -11.02 -3.07 22.27
CA ASN A 273 -11.13 -3.73 20.96
C ASN A 273 -10.45 -2.88 19.88
N ALA A 274 -9.15 -3.02 19.72
CA ALA A 274 -8.41 -2.33 18.68
C ALA A 274 -8.63 -2.99 17.32
N ALA A 275 -9.38 -2.36 16.41
CA ALA A 275 -9.41 -2.75 15.01
C ALA A 275 -8.05 -2.51 14.36
N THR A 276 -7.71 -3.34 13.38
CA THR A 276 -6.46 -3.25 12.62
C THR A 276 -6.75 -2.93 11.16
N SER A 277 -5.99 -2.03 10.59
CA SER A 277 -5.97 -1.80 9.14
C SER A 277 -4.83 -2.57 8.50
N TYR A 278 -5.17 -3.55 7.69
CA TYR A 278 -4.21 -4.34 6.94
C TYR A 278 -3.93 -3.67 5.59
N LEU A 279 -2.68 -3.33 5.34
CA LEU A 279 -2.20 -2.86 4.05
C LEU A 279 -1.41 -3.98 3.38
N THR A 280 -2.00 -4.58 2.33
CA THR A 280 -1.41 -5.67 1.59
C THR A 280 -0.70 -5.14 0.35
N PHE A 281 0.59 -5.41 0.24
CA PHE A 281 1.41 -5.11 -0.93
C PHE A 281 1.36 -6.29 -1.90
N GLN A 282 0.84 -6.05 -3.09
CA GLN A 282 0.71 -7.01 -4.19
C GLN A 282 1.61 -6.63 -5.36
N ASN A 283 2.85 -6.21 -5.07
CA ASN A 283 3.82 -5.88 -6.11
C ASN A 283 3.97 -7.05 -7.08
N ALA A 284 3.79 -6.79 -8.38
CA ALA A 284 4.03 -7.80 -9.40
C ALA A 284 5.53 -8.16 -9.45
N GLU A 285 5.86 -9.29 -10.06
CA GLU A 285 7.25 -9.67 -10.30
C GLU A 285 8.00 -8.58 -11.06
N GLY A 286 9.19 -8.24 -10.60
CA GLY A 286 10.01 -7.14 -11.14
C GLY A 286 9.61 -5.74 -10.71
N VAL A 287 8.47 -5.56 -10.03
CA VAL A 287 8.06 -4.27 -9.47
C VAL A 287 8.70 -4.07 -8.12
N ASN A 288 9.62 -3.10 -8.05
CA ASN A 288 10.35 -2.73 -6.85
C ASN A 288 9.95 -1.32 -6.45
N THR A 289 9.33 -1.17 -5.29
CA THR A 289 8.87 0.12 -4.80
C THR A 289 9.45 0.43 -3.44
N SER A 290 9.67 1.72 -3.18
CA SER A 290 10.27 2.21 -1.95
C SER A 290 9.47 3.38 -1.40
N PHE A 291 9.07 3.27 -0.15
CA PHE A 291 8.37 4.31 0.57
C PHE A 291 9.21 4.79 1.76
N THR A 292 9.38 6.10 1.85
CA THR A 292 10.00 6.74 3.01
C THR A 292 8.98 7.67 3.65
N GLY A 293 8.56 7.38 4.88
CA GLY A 293 7.50 8.19 5.45
C GLY A 293 7.13 7.80 6.86
N SER A 294 5.89 8.01 7.22
CA SER A 294 5.42 7.69 8.56
C SER A 294 4.12 6.90 8.52
N VAL A 295 3.98 5.97 9.45
CA VAL A 295 2.69 5.48 9.90
C VAL A 295 2.32 6.35 11.10
N ARG A 296 1.40 7.28 10.92
CA ARG A 296 1.18 8.32 11.90
C ARG A 296 -0.30 8.60 12.10
N ARG A 297 -0.64 8.76 13.35
CA ARG A 297 -1.90 9.28 13.84
C ARG A 297 -2.15 10.70 13.33
N ASP A 298 -3.25 10.90 12.64
CA ASP A 298 -3.54 12.21 12.07
C ASP A 298 -4.28 13.11 13.06
N MET A 299 -5.08 12.56 13.97
CA MET A 299 -5.84 13.35 14.96
C MET A 299 -6.31 12.59 16.20
N GLY A 300 -6.25 13.26 17.33
CA GLY A 300 -7.04 13.10 18.57
C GLY A 300 -7.12 11.67 19.13
N ASN A 301 -8.26 11.02 19.03
CA ASN A 301 -8.59 9.76 19.71
C ASN A 301 -8.50 8.52 18.81
N TYR A 302 -7.89 8.62 17.63
CA TYR A 302 -7.70 7.49 16.73
C TYR A 302 -6.39 6.78 17.03
N ARG A 303 -6.33 5.47 16.87
CA ARG A 303 -5.11 4.67 16.92
C ARG A 303 -4.66 4.30 15.53
N ASP A 304 -3.37 4.40 15.28
CA ASP A 304 -2.76 3.90 14.07
C ASP A 304 -2.39 2.43 14.30
N ASN A 305 -3.32 1.54 14.01
CA ASN A 305 -3.07 0.11 14.03
C ASN A 305 -2.97 -0.36 12.58
N VAL A 306 -1.77 -0.26 11.99
CA VAL A 306 -1.51 -0.72 10.63
C VAL A 306 -0.70 -2.00 10.67
N ALA A 307 -1.19 -3.05 10.06
CA ALA A 307 -0.43 -4.26 9.78
C ALA A 307 -0.03 -4.30 8.31
N PHE A 308 1.23 -4.56 8.03
CA PHE A 308 1.72 -4.75 6.67
C PHE A 308 1.67 -6.22 6.28
N VAL A 309 1.19 -6.50 5.09
CA VAL A 309 1.19 -7.85 4.50
C VAL A 309 1.89 -7.78 3.15
N MET A 310 2.98 -8.52 2.98
CA MET A 310 3.62 -8.69 1.68
C MET A 310 3.11 -9.98 1.04
N ASP A 311 2.35 -9.85 -0.03
CA ASP A 311 1.73 -10.99 -0.74
C ASP A 311 1.89 -10.89 -2.27
N GLY A 312 2.75 -10.00 -2.75
CA GLY A 312 3.15 -9.85 -4.15
C GLY A 312 4.48 -10.55 -4.43
N ALA A 313 4.79 -10.82 -5.70
CA ALA A 313 6.05 -11.45 -6.12
C ALA A 313 7.25 -10.47 -6.21
N GLY A 314 6.99 -9.16 -6.22
CA GLY A 314 8.01 -8.11 -6.31
C GLY A 314 8.61 -7.73 -4.97
N THR A 315 9.12 -6.50 -4.89
CA THR A 315 9.78 -5.97 -3.68
C THR A 315 9.10 -4.71 -3.18
N GLN A 316 8.87 -4.64 -1.87
CA GLN A 316 8.43 -3.44 -1.18
C GLN A 316 9.42 -3.08 -0.08
N SER A 317 9.97 -1.88 -0.14
CA SER A 317 10.77 -1.30 0.96
C SER A 317 9.95 -0.23 1.66
N VAL A 318 9.96 -0.24 3.00
CA VAL A 318 9.32 0.77 3.83
C VAL A 318 10.33 1.26 4.86
N SER A 319 10.70 2.54 4.77
CA SER A 319 11.56 3.20 5.75
C SER A 319 10.73 4.22 6.51
N LEU A 320 10.58 4.01 7.81
CA LEU A 320 9.77 4.88 8.66
C LEU A 320 10.63 6.01 9.22
N SER A 321 10.12 7.23 9.24
CA SER A 321 10.80 8.41 9.76
C SER A 321 10.33 8.76 11.18
N GLY A 322 11.29 8.97 12.09
CA GLY A 322 11.03 9.41 13.47
C GLY A 322 10.31 8.35 14.31
N ASN A 323 9.72 8.74 15.43
CA ASN A 323 8.95 7.85 16.35
C ASN A 323 7.63 7.34 15.73
N SER A 324 7.61 7.12 14.44
CA SER A 324 6.40 6.77 13.69
C SER A 324 6.17 5.27 13.60
N GLY A 325 7.06 4.46 14.16
CA GLY A 325 6.90 3.00 14.22
C GLY A 325 5.79 2.52 15.16
N ALA A 326 5.36 3.36 16.10
CA ALA A 326 4.31 2.99 17.07
C ALA A 326 2.93 2.70 16.46
N GLY A 327 2.74 2.99 15.17
CA GLY A 327 1.49 2.68 14.43
C GLY A 327 1.52 1.35 13.68
N VAL A 328 2.67 0.68 13.58
CA VAL A 328 2.79 -0.63 12.92
C VAL A 328 2.58 -1.73 13.97
N VAL A 329 1.50 -2.49 13.85
CA VAL A 329 1.14 -3.53 14.82
C VAL A 329 1.49 -4.94 14.36
N GLY A 330 2.08 -5.11 13.20
CA GLY A 330 2.55 -6.39 12.72
C GLY A 330 3.00 -6.37 11.27
N VAL A 331 3.79 -7.37 10.89
CA VAL A 331 4.24 -7.63 9.53
C VAL A 331 4.04 -9.11 9.22
N THR A 332 3.39 -9.40 8.10
CA THR A 332 3.27 -10.77 7.59
C THR A 332 3.88 -10.82 6.19
N VAL A 333 4.83 -11.73 5.98
CA VAL A 333 5.44 -11.95 4.66
C VAL A 333 5.02 -13.32 4.15
N LYS A 334 4.27 -13.33 3.05
CA LYS A 334 3.78 -14.54 2.37
C LYS A 334 4.58 -14.84 1.11
N ASN A 335 4.80 -13.80 0.29
CA ASN A 335 5.50 -13.89 -0.99
C ASN A 335 6.41 -12.67 -1.18
N GLY A 336 7.26 -12.70 -2.22
CA GLY A 336 8.15 -11.60 -2.61
C GLY A 336 9.14 -11.17 -1.54
N THR A 337 9.52 -9.91 -1.55
CA THR A 337 10.50 -9.37 -0.62
C THR A 337 9.96 -8.12 0.08
N PHE A 338 10.06 -8.10 1.40
CA PHE A 338 9.67 -6.95 2.21
C PHE A 338 10.83 -6.46 3.06
N TYR A 339 11.18 -5.20 2.91
CA TYR A 339 12.18 -4.54 3.74
C TYR A 339 11.51 -3.50 4.65
N LEU A 340 11.89 -3.53 5.94
CA LEU A 340 11.41 -2.55 6.91
C LEU A 340 12.59 -1.91 7.63
N GLY A 341 12.57 -0.60 7.76
CA GLY A 341 13.60 0.16 8.46
C GLY A 341 13.07 1.23 9.38
N ASN A 342 13.88 1.58 10.39
CA ASN A 342 13.59 2.60 11.39
C ASN A 342 12.26 2.38 12.13
N SER A 343 11.88 1.13 12.34
CA SER A 343 10.69 0.78 13.11
C SER A 343 11.08 0.44 14.55
N ASP A 344 10.61 1.23 15.50
CA ASP A 344 10.80 0.99 16.96
C ASP A 344 9.90 -0.12 17.48
N SER A 345 9.38 -0.93 16.61
CA SER A 345 8.53 -2.06 16.81
C SER A 345 7.15 -1.84 17.39
N SER A 346 6.29 -2.59 16.83
CA SER A 346 5.10 -3.06 17.54
C SER A 346 4.61 -4.31 16.84
N GLY A 347 4.24 -5.28 17.62
CA GLY A 347 3.59 -6.47 17.15
C GLY A 347 4.51 -7.56 16.61
N ALA A 348 3.93 -8.48 15.85
CA ALA A 348 4.59 -9.70 15.43
C ALA A 348 5.13 -9.62 14.01
N LEU A 349 6.31 -10.22 13.78
CA LEU A 349 6.75 -10.62 12.46
C LEU A 349 6.31 -12.07 12.21
N VAL A 350 5.52 -12.30 11.17
CA VAL A 350 5.11 -13.64 10.74
C VAL A 350 5.68 -13.92 9.34
N MET A 351 6.59 -14.87 9.27
CA MET A 351 7.19 -15.33 8.01
C MET A 351 6.45 -16.59 7.55
N GLU A 352 5.57 -16.47 6.55
CA GLU A 352 4.87 -17.61 5.93
C GLU A 352 5.58 -18.08 4.65
N GLY A 353 6.35 -17.17 4.02
CA GLY A 353 7.10 -17.39 2.81
C GLY A 353 7.91 -16.14 2.44
N GLY A 354 8.35 -16.00 1.19
CA GLY A 354 9.06 -14.81 0.70
C GLY A 354 10.36 -14.50 1.43
N LYS A 355 10.74 -13.22 1.43
CA LYS A 355 11.92 -12.70 2.11
C LYS A 355 11.58 -11.51 3.00
N PHE A 356 12.19 -11.44 4.17
CA PHE A 356 12.14 -10.27 5.03
C PHE A 356 13.54 -9.77 5.34
N GLY A 357 13.74 -8.46 5.25
CA GLY A 357 15.01 -7.83 5.64
C GLY A 357 14.82 -6.53 6.42
N ALA A 358 15.76 -6.23 7.29
CA ALA A 358 15.89 -4.94 7.93
C ALA A 358 16.72 -4.01 7.06
N ILE A 359 16.41 -2.70 7.09
CA ILE A 359 17.16 -1.64 6.40
C ILE A 359 17.31 -0.41 7.30
N ASN A 360 18.24 0.49 6.94
CA ASN A 360 18.39 1.82 7.56
C ASN A 360 18.54 1.78 9.09
N GLY A 361 19.40 0.90 9.61
CA GLY A 361 19.71 0.80 11.03
C GLY A 361 18.91 -0.27 11.77
N GLY A 362 18.12 -1.06 11.04
CA GLY A 362 17.43 -2.21 11.62
C GLY A 362 15.97 -1.97 11.88
N THR A 363 15.33 -2.99 12.43
CA THR A 363 13.92 -3.00 12.81
C THR A 363 13.71 -3.86 14.05
N ALA A 364 12.66 -3.56 14.82
CA ALA A 364 12.34 -4.31 16.03
C ALA A 364 10.90 -4.82 16.03
N PHE A 365 10.64 -5.96 16.66
CA PHE A 365 9.33 -6.61 16.80
C PHE A 365 9.13 -7.11 18.23
N ASP A 366 7.88 -7.22 18.67
CA ASP A 366 7.53 -7.81 19.96
C ASP A 366 7.74 -9.34 19.95
N SER A 367 7.47 -9.97 18.81
CA SER A 367 7.71 -11.39 18.57
C SER A 367 8.01 -11.68 17.10
N ALA A 368 8.62 -12.82 16.83
CA ALA A 368 8.79 -13.31 15.45
C ALA A 368 8.50 -14.80 15.38
N VAL A 369 7.76 -15.19 14.33
CA VAL A 369 7.41 -16.60 14.06
C VAL A 369 7.83 -16.92 12.64
N TRP A 370 8.69 -17.92 12.49
CA TRP A 370 9.04 -18.43 11.17
C TRP A 370 8.26 -19.71 10.84
N LYS A 371 7.52 -19.66 9.73
CA LYS A 371 6.78 -20.77 9.12
C LYS A 371 7.31 -21.09 7.71
N GLY A 372 8.17 -20.25 7.17
CA GLY A 372 8.75 -20.39 5.84
C GLY A 372 9.44 -19.12 5.36
N GLY A 373 10.13 -19.21 4.22
CA GLY A 373 10.84 -18.07 3.61
C GLY A 373 12.25 -17.85 4.13
N ALA A 374 12.79 -16.66 3.88
CA ALA A 374 14.15 -16.29 4.16
C ALA A 374 14.28 -14.95 4.88
N PHE A 375 15.32 -14.79 5.70
CA PHE A 375 15.78 -13.48 6.12
C PHE A 375 16.80 -12.94 5.13
N SER A 376 16.71 -11.67 4.77
CA SER A 376 17.54 -11.01 3.75
C SER A 376 18.39 -9.91 4.38
N PHE A 377 19.67 -9.88 4.02
CA PHE A 377 20.65 -8.89 4.44
C PHE A 377 21.28 -8.23 3.19
N ALA A 378 20.50 -7.36 2.54
CA ALA A 378 20.86 -6.75 1.26
C ALA A 378 21.75 -5.51 1.38
N ASN A 379 21.82 -4.88 2.55
CA ASN A 379 22.64 -3.68 2.76
C ASN A 379 24.09 -4.07 3.10
N HIS A 380 24.87 -4.37 2.08
CA HIS A 380 26.25 -4.87 2.23
C HIS A 380 27.18 -3.86 2.90
N GLU A 381 26.97 -2.56 2.70
CA GLU A 381 27.84 -1.52 3.28
C GLU A 381 27.84 -1.56 4.81
N THR A 382 26.75 -1.99 5.43
CA THR A 382 26.64 -2.10 6.88
C THR A 382 27.55 -3.20 7.45
N PHE A 383 27.82 -4.28 6.70
CA PHE A 383 28.78 -5.31 7.08
C PHE A 383 30.22 -4.75 7.07
N TYR A 384 30.60 -4.00 6.03
CA TYR A 384 31.92 -3.37 5.98
C TYR A 384 32.07 -2.25 7.03
N GLY A 385 30.94 -1.64 7.46
CA GLY A 385 30.89 -0.71 8.59
C GLY A 385 30.92 -1.38 9.97
N GLY A 386 30.85 -2.71 10.04
CA GLY A 386 30.88 -3.48 11.28
C GLY A 386 29.55 -3.62 12.02
N THR A 387 28.47 -3.02 11.50
CA THR A 387 27.13 -3.06 12.13
C THR A 387 26.05 -3.29 11.08
N PRO A 388 25.79 -4.56 10.68
CA PRO A 388 24.74 -4.87 9.73
C PRO A 388 23.36 -4.45 10.25
N ASP A 389 22.46 -4.17 9.33
CA ASP A 389 21.06 -3.91 9.66
C ASP A 389 20.46 -5.13 10.36
N LYS A 390 20.13 -4.97 11.64
CA LYS A 390 19.77 -6.07 12.52
C LYS A 390 18.24 -6.18 12.69
N ILE A 391 17.75 -7.41 12.80
CA ILE A 391 16.38 -7.69 13.22
C ILE A 391 16.39 -7.90 14.74
N THR A 392 15.63 -7.08 15.46
CA THR A 392 15.50 -7.21 16.91
C THR A 392 14.11 -7.74 17.24
N VAL A 393 14.05 -8.79 18.06
CA VAL A 393 12.80 -9.36 18.58
C VAL A 393 12.84 -9.18 20.10
N THR A 394 12.05 -8.28 20.65
CA THR A 394 12.10 -7.97 22.11
C THR A 394 11.57 -9.11 22.97
N GLY A 395 10.65 -9.92 22.44
CA GLY A 395 10.12 -11.13 23.05
C GLY A 395 10.64 -12.42 22.43
N THR A 396 9.72 -13.29 22.02
CA THR A 396 10.08 -14.65 21.56
C THR A 396 10.29 -14.72 20.06
N PHE A 397 11.41 -15.32 19.67
CA PHE A 397 11.63 -15.79 18.31
C PHE A 397 11.40 -17.31 18.25
N SER A 398 10.47 -17.76 17.42
CA SER A 398 10.06 -19.15 17.30
C SER A 398 10.09 -19.65 15.85
N LYS A 399 10.23 -20.96 15.70
CA LYS A 399 10.25 -21.69 14.44
C LYS A 399 9.12 -22.72 14.46
N GLU A 400 8.11 -22.54 13.62
CA GLU A 400 6.95 -23.45 13.56
C GLU A 400 6.99 -24.42 12.38
N ALA A 401 7.93 -24.25 11.42
CA ALA A 401 8.11 -25.18 10.30
C ALA A 401 9.40 -25.98 10.42
N GLU A 402 9.39 -27.16 9.83
CA GLU A 402 10.60 -27.96 9.69
C GLU A 402 11.57 -27.39 8.65
N GLY A 403 12.85 -27.79 8.72
CA GLY A 403 13.89 -27.40 7.79
C GLY A 403 14.70 -26.19 8.26
N GLN A 404 15.65 -25.78 7.43
CA GLN A 404 16.53 -24.66 7.73
C GLN A 404 15.95 -23.34 7.24
N ILE A 405 16.14 -22.31 8.05
CA ILE A 405 15.85 -20.91 7.72
C ILE A 405 16.93 -20.41 6.77
N ALA A 406 16.55 -19.98 5.59
CA ALA A 406 17.50 -19.38 4.66
C ALA A 406 17.88 -17.97 5.14
N VAL A 407 19.18 -17.70 5.19
CA VAL A 407 19.76 -16.37 5.38
C VAL A 407 20.36 -15.93 4.05
N ASP A 408 19.68 -15.01 3.38
CA ASP A 408 20.05 -14.53 2.05
C ASP A 408 20.93 -13.28 2.14
N PHE A 409 22.13 -13.38 1.69
CA PHE A 409 23.11 -12.29 1.69
C PHE A 409 23.09 -11.47 0.40
N GLU A 410 22.17 -11.76 -0.52
CA GLU A 410 21.91 -11.00 -1.75
C GLU A 410 23.16 -10.72 -2.60
N GLY A 411 24.11 -11.66 -2.60
CA GLY A 411 25.36 -11.55 -3.36
C GLY A 411 26.49 -10.81 -2.63
N LEU A 412 26.45 -10.72 -1.30
CA LEU A 412 27.55 -10.16 -0.50
C LEU A 412 28.87 -10.90 -0.82
N ASP A 413 29.88 -10.16 -1.28
CA ASP A 413 31.25 -10.65 -1.34
C ASP A 413 31.91 -10.48 0.02
N ALA A 414 32.07 -11.59 0.74
CA ALA A 414 32.61 -11.56 2.09
C ALA A 414 34.12 -11.81 2.17
N THR A 415 34.87 -11.64 1.07
CA THR A 415 36.33 -11.84 1.05
C THR A 415 37.04 -11.04 2.15
N ASP A 416 36.71 -9.77 2.29
CA ASP A 416 37.31 -8.87 3.28
C ASP A 416 36.66 -9.00 4.68
N LEU A 417 35.63 -9.82 4.81
CA LEU A 417 34.91 -10.05 6.06
C LEU A 417 35.30 -11.40 6.74
N ILE A 418 36.23 -12.13 6.16
CA ILE A 418 36.69 -13.42 6.71
C ILE A 418 37.26 -13.22 8.11
N GLY A 419 36.76 -14.00 9.06
CA GLY A 419 37.15 -13.94 10.48
C GLY A 419 36.31 -12.92 11.30
N TYR A 420 35.49 -12.12 10.68
CA TYR A 420 34.59 -11.24 11.40
C TYR A 420 33.26 -11.92 11.75
N THR A 421 32.74 -11.55 12.90
CA THR A 421 31.45 -12.05 13.40
C THR A 421 30.42 -10.90 13.55
N PHE A 422 29.20 -11.12 13.10
CA PHE A 422 28.15 -10.12 13.10
C PHE A 422 26.87 -10.66 13.73
N ASP A 423 26.18 -9.84 14.51
CA ASP A 423 24.83 -10.10 14.99
C ASP A 423 23.81 -9.82 13.88
N LEU A 424 23.03 -10.82 13.51
CA LEU A 424 21.98 -10.71 12.49
C LEU A 424 20.58 -10.53 13.09
N ILE A 425 20.25 -11.37 14.08
CA ILE A 425 18.98 -11.36 14.78
C ILE A 425 19.26 -11.39 16.28
N SER A 426 18.60 -10.53 17.04
CA SER A 426 18.62 -10.63 18.51
C SER A 426 17.22 -10.84 19.03
N ALA A 427 17.02 -11.77 19.98
CA ALA A 427 15.74 -12.06 20.58
C ALA A 427 15.80 -11.88 22.12
N GLY A 428 14.65 -11.57 22.73
CA GLY A 428 14.51 -11.63 24.19
C GLY A 428 14.54 -13.09 24.67
N VAL A 429 13.87 -13.95 23.90
CA VAL A 429 13.83 -15.40 24.13
C VAL A 429 13.93 -16.10 22.78
N VAL A 430 14.82 -17.09 22.67
CA VAL A 430 14.83 -18.05 21.59
C VAL A 430 14.05 -19.29 22.02
N ASP A 431 13.02 -19.65 21.29
CA ASP A 431 12.18 -20.80 21.62
C ASP A 431 12.98 -22.11 21.55
N GLY A 432 12.65 -23.07 22.41
CA GLY A 432 13.26 -24.39 22.43
C GLY A 432 13.04 -25.25 21.18
N THR A 433 12.35 -24.74 20.14
CA THR A 433 12.26 -25.35 18.82
C THR A 433 13.54 -25.22 18.00
N PHE A 434 14.45 -24.30 18.37
CA PHE A 434 15.75 -24.15 17.75
C PHE A 434 16.77 -25.12 18.36
N SER A 435 17.67 -25.63 17.49
CA SER A 435 18.83 -26.42 17.90
C SER A 435 19.83 -25.56 18.70
N SER A 436 20.59 -26.20 19.56
CA SER A 436 21.75 -25.56 20.21
C SER A 436 22.88 -25.25 19.22
N ASP A 437 22.94 -25.96 18.09
CA ASP A 437 23.81 -25.63 16.95
C ASP A 437 23.00 -24.87 15.93
N ALA A 438 23.28 -23.58 15.77
CA ALA A 438 22.52 -22.72 14.85
C ALA A 438 22.68 -23.15 13.37
N ASN A 439 23.74 -23.87 13.00
CA ASN A 439 23.92 -24.38 11.63
C ASN A 439 22.86 -25.46 11.27
N ASP A 440 22.26 -26.11 12.25
CA ASP A 440 21.15 -27.04 11.99
C ASP A 440 19.88 -26.30 11.55
N ASP A 441 19.72 -25.06 12.01
CA ASP A 441 18.51 -24.27 11.77
C ASP A 441 18.68 -23.18 10.72
N PHE A 442 19.91 -22.76 10.40
CA PHE A 442 20.17 -21.68 9.46
C PHE A 442 21.11 -22.11 8.34
N ALA A 443 20.84 -21.61 7.13
CA ALA A 443 21.65 -21.86 5.96
C ALA A 443 21.84 -20.58 5.13
N ALA A 444 23.11 -20.25 4.82
CA ALA A 444 23.44 -19.10 3.97
C ALA A 444 23.02 -19.35 2.52
N ARG A 445 22.54 -18.30 1.87
CA ARG A 445 22.27 -18.24 0.43
C ARG A 445 22.88 -16.98 -0.17
N ASN A 446 23.23 -17.05 -1.44
CA ASN A 446 23.74 -15.91 -2.22
C ASN A 446 24.92 -15.18 -1.53
N LEU A 447 25.81 -15.94 -0.89
CA LEU A 447 27.07 -15.47 -0.31
C LEU A 447 28.21 -15.79 -1.29
N LEU A 448 29.08 -14.83 -1.55
CA LEU A 448 30.19 -14.96 -2.47
C LEU A 448 31.52 -15.03 -1.70
N ASN A 449 32.41 -15.89 -2.17
CA ASN A 449 33.81 -16.00 -1.76
C ASN A 449 34.08 -16.34 -0.27
N ALA A 450 33.03 -16.71 0.47
CA ALA A 450 33.15 -17.14 1.86
C ALA A 450 32.11 -18.21 2.19
N MET A 451 32.30 -18.89 3.32
CA MET A 451 31.33 -19.71 4.00
C MET A 451 30.78 -18.92 5.20
N ALA A 452 29.56 -19.20 5.58
CA ALA A 452 28.94 -18.64 6.78
C ALA A 452 28.76 -19.74 7.82
N ASP A 453 29.24 -19.48 9.02
CA ASP A 453 29.05 -20.32 10.21
C ASP A 453 28.09 -19.57 11.16
N PHE A 454 26.98 -20.20 11.48
CA PHE A 454 25.97 -19.62 12.38
C PHE A 454 26.14 -20.13 13.79
N ALA A 455 25.99 -19.23 14.76
CA ALA A 455 26.08 -19.59 16.17
C ALA A 455 25.11 -18.76 17.00
N TRP A 456 24.63 -19.35 18.09
CA TRP A 456 23.92 -18.60 19.12
C TRP A 456 24.91 -18.03 20.13
N ASN A 457 24.89 -16.72 20.35
CA ASN A 457 25.57 -16.05 21.46
C ASN A 457 24.51 -15.52 22.42
N GLY A 458 24.20 -16.30 23.44
CA GLY A 458 22.99 -16.08 24.22
C GLY A 458 21.74 -16.18 23.34
N ASN A 459 20.99 -15.08 23.21
CA ASN A 459 19.79 -15.01 22.38
C ASN A 459 20.05 -14.24 21.05
N ALA A 460 21.31 -14.04 20.67
CA ALA A 460 21.66 -13.42 19.40
C ALA A 460 22.14 -14.48 18.40
N LEU A 461 21.53 -14.50 17.21
CA LEU A 461 22.04 -15.24 16.06
C LEU A 461 23.20 -14.47 15.47
N GLN A 462 24.36 -15.07 15.46
CA GLN A 462 25.59 -14.54 14.87
C GLN A 462 25.94 -15.30 13.59
N VAL A 463 26.59 -14.61 12.67
CA VAL A 463 27.27 -15.20 11.53
C VAL A 463 28.77 -14.88 11.62
N THR A 464 29.63 -15.88 11.39
CA THR A 464 31.06 -15.69 11.20
C THR A 464 31.41 -16.12 9.78
N PHE A 465 32.08 -15.24 9.05
CA PHE A 465 32.54 -15.59 7.70
C PHE A 465 33.89 -16.31 7.75
N SER A 466 34.00 -17.46 7.06
CA SER A 466 35.16 -18.27 6.97
C SER A 466 35.59 -18.48 5.52
N GLN A 467 36.88 -18.84 5.33
CA GLN A 467 37.42 -19.01 3.99
C GLN A 467 36.85 -20.29 3.34
N VAL A 468 36.47 -20.17 2.06
CA VAL A 468 36.11 -21.35 1.26
C VAL A 468 37.36 -22.22 1.12
N PRO A 469 37.30 -23.50 1.50
CA PRO A 469 38.46 -24.41 1.34
C PRO A 469 38.88 -24.50 -0.12
N GLU A 470 40.15 -24.25 -0.38
CA GLU A 470 40.66 -24.38 -1.76
C GLU A 470 40.46 -25.80 -2.31
N PRO A 471 40.11 -25.95 -3.59
CA PRO A 471 39.95 -27.26 -4.22
C PRO A 471 41.20 -28.15 -4.08
N ALA A 472 42.38 -27.54 -4.00
CA ALA A 472 43.63 -28.23 -3.76
C ALA A 472 43.70 -28.88 -2.37
N ALA A 473 43.11 -28.26 -1.34
CA ALA A 473 43.05 -28.82 0.01
C ALA A 473 42.14 -30.08 0.05
N PHE A 474 41.00 -30.04 -0.67
CA PHE A 474 40.16 -31.24 -0.85
C PHE A 474 40.83 -32.34 -1.64
N ALA A 475 41.55 -32.02 -2.71
CA ALA A 475 42.30 -32.99 -3.50
C ALA A 475 43.42 -33.63 -2.69
N ALA A 476 44.12 -32.87 -1.85
CA ALA A 476 45.14 -33.37 -0.93
C ALA A 476 44.55 -34.29 0.15
N LEU A 477 43.38 -33.93 0.72
CA LEU A 477 42.70 -34.76 1.71
C LEU A 477 42.21 -36.07 1.11
N ILE A 478 41.57 -36.04 -0.06
CA ILE A 478 41.10 -37.21 -0.79
C ILE A 478 42.30 -38.08 -1.19
N GLY A 479 43.38 -37.46 -1.66
CA GLY A 479 44.64 -38.15 -1.98
C GLY A 479 45.27 -38.84 -0.77
N ALA A 480 45.29 -38.18 0.38
CA ALA A 480 45.80 -38.77 1.63
C ALA A 480 44.94 -39.95 2.12
N VAL A 481 43.59 -39.82 2.02
CA VAL A 481 42.68 -40.92 2.36
C VAL A 481 42.82 -42.09 1.40
N ALA A 482 42.99 -41.85 0.10
CA ALA A 482 43.19 -42.86 -0.91
C ALA A 482 44.55 -43.62 -0.69
N LEU A 483 45.61 -42.87 -0.37
CA LEU A 483 46.92 -43.43 -0.01
C LEU A 483 46.89 -44.29 1.26
N ALA A 484 46.17 -43.82 2.29
CA ALA A 484 45.99 -44.57 3.54
C ALA A 484 45.20 -45.89 3.32
N LEU A 485 44.18 -45.85 2.46
CA LEU A 485 43.42 -47.04 2.09
C LEU A 485 44.24 -48.01 1.23
N ALA A 486 45.05 -47.51 0.31
CA ALA A 486 45.96 -48.33 -0.50
C ALA A 486 47.05 -49.00 0.37
N ALA A 487 47.67 -48.26 1.29
CA ALA A 487 48.61 -48.77 2.23
C ALA A 487 48.07 -49.87 3.17
N ARG A 488 46.75 -49.76 3.52
CA ARG A 488 46.06 -50.76 4.34
C ARG A 488 45.77 -52.06 3.55
N ARG A 489 45.52 -51.94 2.23
CA ARG A 489 45.31 -53.10 1.34
C ARG A 489 46.58 -53.83 1.00
N GLY A 490 47.74 -53.15 0.94
CA GLY A 490 49.00 -53.76 0.67
C GLY A 490 49.64 -54.51 1.86
N ARG A 491 49.00 -54.46 3.05
CA ARG A 491 49.43 -55.19 4.27
C ARG A 491 48.59 -56.44 4.57
N ARG A 492 47.72 -56.84 3.68
CA ARG A 492 46.97 -58.09 3.67
C ARG A 492 47.46 -58.93 2.49
#